data_781df0f94bc94203bc24ce25dae32413
#
_entry.id   781df0f94bc94203bc24ce25dae32413
#
_cell.length_a   1.000
_cell.length_b   1.000
_cell.length_c   1.000
_cell.angle_alpha   90.00
_cell.angle_beta   90.00
_cell.angle_gamma   90.00
#
_symmetry.space_group_name_H-M   'P 1'
#
loop_
_entity.id
_entity.type
_entity.pdbx_description
1 polymer ?
#
loop_
_entity_poly.entity_id
_entity_poly.type
_entity_poly.pdbx_seq_one_letter_code
_entity_poly.pdbx_strand_id
1 'polypeptide(L)'
;MQKFCEEEKINHRKIPMIHSPRASFPSFLFSMLRVLEPFLPINRSDILDSIDKLEKQRDKISSMNLNDENSAISLAKWISGIPLIYYPWGLQAASIRFKNALQENAKMHAISEDIIEACHNGI
;
A
#
# COMPACT_ATOMS: atom_id res chain seq x y z
N MET A 1 19.63 2.39 17.69
CA MET A 1 19.17 3.53 16.88
C MET A 1 18.58 4.63 17.74
N GLN A 2 17.54 4.41 18.56
CA GLN A 2 16.91 5.44 19.39
C GLN A 2 17.94 6.18 20.27
N LYS A 3 18.77 5.46 21.03
CA LYS A 3 19.80 6.01 21.90
C LYS A 3 20.79 6.91 21.13
N PHE A 4 21.21 6.47 19.96
CA PHE A 4 22.07 7.25 19.08
C PHE A 4 21.39 8.56 18.61
N CYS A 5 20.13 8.51 18.24
CA CYS A 5 19.39 9.71 17.84
C CYS A 5 19.23 10.71 18.99
N GLU A 6 19.05 10.22 20.21
CA GLU A 6 18.95 11.06 21.41
C GLU A 6 20.29 11.73 21.74
N GLU A 7 21.40 10.99 21.67
CA GLU A 7 22.77 11.47 21.89
C GLU A 7 23.15 12.54 20.85
N GLU A 8 22.84 12.30 19.58
CA GLU A 8 23.15 13.20 18.46
C GLU A 8 22.08 14.27 18.20
N LYS A 9 21.05 14.36 19.06
CA LYS A 9 19.93 15.31 18.92
C LYS A 9 19.22 15.24 17.58
N ILE A 10 19.14 14.04 16.99
CA ILE A 10 18.43 13.79 15.73
C ILE A 10 16.96 13.58 16.04
N ASN A 11 16.10 14.33 15.36
CA ASN A 11 14.66 14.12 15.45
C ASN A 11 14.29 12.70 14.99
N HIS A 12 13.66 11.93 15.86
CA HIS A 12 13.26 10.58 15.55
C HIS A 12 11.86 10.27 16.11
N ARG A 13 11.19 9.31 15.49
CA ARG A 13 9.91 8.77 15.95
C ARG A 13 9.96 7.25 15.97
N LYS A 14 9.59 6.68 17.08
CA LYS A 14 9.42 5.24 17.20
C LYS A 14 8.06 4.84 16.62
N ILE A 15 8.08 3.95 15.65
CA ILE A 15 6.86 3.35 15.10
C ILE A 15 6.64 2.03 15.85
N PRO A 16 5.47 1.84 16.51
CA PRO A 16 5.18 0.57 17.18
C PRO A 16 5.12 -0.56 16.15
N MET A 17 5.84 -1.62 16.41
CA MET A 17 5.74 -2.85 15.64
C MET A 17 4.55 -3.64 16.18
N ILE A 18 3.40 -3.50 15.53
CA ILE A 18 2.15 -4.16 15.94
C ILE A 18 2.13 -5.58 15.41
N HIS A 19 2.71 -5.80 14.25
CA HIS A 19 2.77 -7.07 13.54
C HIS A 19 4.08 -7.17 12.73
N SER A 20 4.17 -8.11 11.80
CA SER A 20 5.30 -8.18 10.86
C SER A 20 5.43 -6.88 10.04
N PRO A 21 6.62 -6.50 9.56
CA PRO A 21 6.82 -5.31 8.72
C PRO A 21 5.86 -5.26 7.53
N ARG A 22 5.58 -6.41 6.96
CA ARG A 22 4.67 -6.62 5.83
C ARG A 22 3.24 -6.16 6.12
N ALA A 23 2.73 -6.46 7.31
CA ALA A 23 1.40 -6.09 7.76
C ALA A 23 1.33 -4.68 8.39
N SER A 24 2.48 -4.04 8.62
CA SER A 24 2.59 -2.73 9.28
C SER A 24 2.74 -1.56 8.29
N PHE A 25 2.57 -1.80 6.99
CA PHE A 25 2.74 -0.77 5.95
C PHE A 25 1.93 0.51 6.22
N PRO A 26 0.62 0.46 6.56
CA PRO A 26 -0.13 1.69 6.86
C PRO A 26 0.47 2.48 8.02
N SER A 27 0.95 1.80 9.07
CA SER A 27 1.59 2.44 10.22
C SER A 27 2.85 3.21 9.81
N PHE A 28 3.68 2.62 8.95
CA PHE A 28 4.86 3.30 8.40
C PHE A 28 4.49 4.48 7.52
N LEU A 29 3.55 4.28 6.58
CA LEU A 29 3.11 5.31 5.64
C LEU A 29 2.58 6.55 6.38
N PHE A 30 1.62 6.37 7.26
CA PHE A 30 1.02 7.49 7.98
C PHE A 30 1.98 8.16 8.97
N SER A 31 2.90 7.40 9.56
CA SER A 31 3.95 7.99 10.39
C SER A 31 4.93 8.84 9.57
N MET A 32 5.31 8.39 8.37
CA MET A 32 6.15 9.18 7.47
C MET A 32 5.42 10.44 6.97
N LEU A 33 4.17 10.31 6.56
CA LEU A 33 3.34 11.46 6.15
C LEU A 33 3.24 12.49 7.28
N ARG A 34 3.09 12.05 8.52
CA ARG A 34 3.05 12.96 9.68
C ARG A 34 4.36 13.70 9.91
N VAL A 35 5.50 13.05 9.70
CA VAL A 35 6.83 13.70 9.83
C VAL A 35 7.07 14.69 8.69
N LEU A 36 6.61 14.34 7.48
CA LEU A 36 6.81 15.13 6.27
C LEU A 36 5.74 16.19 6.03
N GLU A 37 4.68 16.21 6.84
CA GLU A 37 3.54 17.15 6.72
C GLU A 37 3.97 18.62 6.48
N PRO A 38 5.01 19.16 7.15
CA PRO A 38 5.44 20.54 6.91
C PRO A 38 6.02 20.81 5.50
N PHE A 39 6.41 19.75 4.80
CA PHE A 39 7.08 19.82 3.49
C PHE A 39 6.20 19.36 2.32
N LEU A 40 5.07 18.74 2.62
CA LEU A 40 4.17 18.18 1.62
C LEU A 40 2.89 19.02 1.53
N PRO A 41 2.36 19.23 0.32
CA PRO A 41 1.08 19.92 0.12
C PRO A 41 -0.10 18.96 0.44
N ILE A 42 -0.11 18.41 1.65
CA ILE A 42 -1.11 17.45 2.11
C ILE A 42 -1.83 18.06 3.31
N ASN A 43 -3.16 18.10 3.25
CA ASN A 43 -3.97 18.54 4.38
C ASN A 43 -4.18 17.39 5.37
N ARG A 44 -4.24 17.72 6.64
CA ARG A 44 -4.54 16.74 7.68
C ARG A 44 -5.90 16.07 7.50
N SER A 45 -6.89 16.80 6.98
CA SER A 45 -8.20 16.26 6.63
C SER A 45 -8.09 15.12 5.60
N ASP A 46 -7.24 15.27 4.58
CA ASP A 46 -7.07 14.27 3.53
C ASP A 46 -6.48 12.96 4.08
N ILE A 47 -5.57 13.09 5.06
CA ILE A 47 -5.01 11.93 5.76
C ILE A 47 -6.11 11.21 6.57
N LEU A 48 -6.92 11.94 7.33
CA LEU A 48 -8.01 11.37 8.12
C LEU A 48 -9.06 10.71 7.24
N ASP A 49 -9.45 11.36 6.15
CA ASP A 49 -10.35 10.81 5.14
C ASP A 49 -9.82 9.52 4.50
N SER A 50 -8.51 9.48 4.23
CA SER A 50 -7.89 8.28 3.67
C SER A 50 -7.89 7.11 4.65
N ILE A 51 -7.72 7.36 5.95
CA ILE A 51 -7.81 6.33 6.99
C ILE A 51 -9.24 5.80 7.10
N ASP A 52 -10.25 6.67 7.11
CA ASP A 52 -11.66 6.29 7.15
C ASP A 52 -12.05 5.43 5.92
N LYS A 53 -11.61 5.85 4.72
CA LYS A 53 -11.82 5.07 3.50
C LYS A 53 -11.12 3.71 3.54
N LEU A 54 -9.90 3.65 4.08
CA LEU A 54 -9.16 2.41 4.25
C LEU A 54 -9.89 1.46 5.21
N GLU A 55 -10.44 1.98 6.30
CA GLU A 55 -11.21 1.20 7.27
C GLU A 55 -12.48 0.62 6.64
N LYS A 56 -13.25 1.42 5.92
CA LYS A 56 -14.43 0.98 5.18
C LYS A 56 -14.09 -0.07 4.12
N GLN A 57 -12.97 0.10 3.42
CA GLN A 57 -12.53 -0.89 2.44
C GLN A 57 -12.08 -2.20 3.10
N ARG A 58 -11.35 -2.12 4.22
CA ARG A 58 -10.98 -3.30 5.02
C ARG A 58 -12.21 -4.13 5.38
N ASP A 59 -13.28 -3.50 5.84
CA ASP A 59 -14.48 -4.22 6.27
C ASP A 59 -15.15 -4.95 5.10
N LYS A 60 -15.16 -4.34 3.91
CA LYS A 60 -15.70 -4.97 2.70
C LYS A 60 -14.92 -6.22 2.26
N ILE A 61 -13.59 -6.21 2.40
CA ILE A 61 -12.71 -7.29 1.94
C ILE A 61 -12.17 -8.16 3.08
N SER A 62 -12.73 -8.03 4.28
CA SER A 62 -12.26 -8.79 5.44
C SER A 62 -12.59 -10.27 5.33
N SER A 63 -11.86 -11.10 6.10
CA SER A 63 -12.13 -12.54 6.23
C SER A 63 -13.47 -12.85 6.91
N MET A 64 -14.14 -11.86 7.46
CA MET A 64 -15.50 -12.00 8.02
C MET A 64 -16.58 -11.86 6.93
N ASN A 65 -16.22 -11.39 5.74
CA ASN A 65 -17.12 -11.21 4.61
C ASN A 65 -16.69 -12.14 3.45
N LEU A 66 -17.00 -13.43 3.57
CA LEU A 66 -16.60 -14.46 2.60
C LEU A 66 -17.72 -14.75 1.58
N ASN A 67 -18.39 -13.72 1.10
CA ASN A 67 -19.42 -13.83 0.07
C ASN A 67 -18.95 -13.27 -1.28
N ASP A 68 -19.81 -13.37 -2.29
CA ASP A 68 -19.49 -12.93 -3.67
C ASP A 68 -19.39 -11.40 -3.82
N GLU A 69 -19.81 -10.62 -2.82
CA GLU A 69 -19.63 -9.16 -2.80
C GLU A 69 -18.23 -8.75 -2.40
N ASN A 70 -17.42 -9.69 -1.85
CA ASN A 70 -16.04 -9.45 -1.51
C ASN A 70 -15.17 -9.40 -2.77
N SER A 71 -14.85 -8.18 -3.20
CA SER A 71 -14.05 -7.94 -4.40
C SER A 71 -12.66 -8.56 -4.37
N ALA A 72 -12.06 -8.75 -3.20
CA ALA A 72 -10.77 -9.42 -3.08
C ALA A 72 -10.87 -10.92 -3.40
N ILE A 73 -11.95 -11.58 -2.98
CA ILE A 73 -12.21 -12.98 -3.33
C ILE A 73 -12.48 -13.11 -4.82
N SER A 74 -13.31 -12.24 -5.38
CA SER A 74 -13.61 -12.24 -6.81
C SER A 74 -12.35 -12.04 -7.65
N LEU A 75 -11.50 -11.09 -7.26
CA LEU A 75 -10.22 -10.85 -7.92
C LEU A 75 -9.29 -12.07 -7.78
N ALA A 76 -9.20 -12.67 -6.60
CA ALA A 76 -8.38 -13.85 -6.37
C ALA A 76 -8.82 -15.06 -7.21
N LYS A 77 -10.14 -15.25 -7.39
CA LYS A 77 -10.69 -16.30 -8.27
C LYS A 77 -10.41 -16.03 -9.75
N TRP A 78 -10.35 -14.75 -10.13
CA TRP A 78 -10.14 -14.33 -11.53
C TRP A 78 -8.67 -14.38 -11.95
N ILE A 79 -7.74 -14.06 -11.04
CA ILE A 79 -6.30 -14.05 -11.36
C ILE A 79 -5.84 -15.48 -11.68
N SER A 80 -5.26 -15.64 -12.88
CA SER A 80 -4.58 -16.86 -13.31
C SER A 80 -3.27 -16.51 -14.00
N GLY A 81 -2.26 -17.38 -13.88
CA GLY A 81 -0.94 -17.16 -14.49
C GLY A 81 -0.19 -16.00 -13.85
N ILE A 82 0.52 -15.21 -14.65
CA ILE A 82 1.29 -14.05 -14.22
C ILE A 82 0.46 -12.79 -14.47
N PRO A 83 -0.06 -12.12 -13.44
CA PRO A 83 -0.85 -10.92 -13.63
C PRO A 83 0.00 -9.74 -14.13
N LEU A 84 -0.50 -9.04 -15.15
CA LEU A 84 0.00 -7.76 -15.62
C LEU A 84 -0.84 -6.65 -14.98
N ILE A 85 -0.19 -5.76 -14.25
CA ILE A 85 -0.83 -4.67 -13.54
C ILE A 85 -0.47 -3.37 -14.25
N TYR A 86 -1.37 -2.87 -15.07
CA TYR A 86 -1.21 -1.59 -15.72
C TYR A 86 -1.68 -0.46 -14.81
N TYR A 87 -0.91 0.60 -14.70
CA TYR A 87 -1.28 1.76 -13.89
C TYR A 87 -1.23 3.05 -14.71
N PRO A 88 -2.21 3.93 -14.54
CA PRO A 88 -2.14 5.29 -15.07
C PRO A 88 -1.21 6.15 -14.22
N TRP A 89 -0.84 7.31 -14.74
CA TRP A 89 -0.03 8.28 -14.05
C TRP A 89 -0.58 8.58 -12.64
N GLY A 90 0.31 8.64 -11.65
CA GLY A 90 -0.02 8.87 -10.24
C GLY A 90 -0.32 7.61 -9.42
N LEU A 91 -0.56 6.45 -10.05
CA LEU A 91 -0.84 5.19 -9.33
C LEU A 91 0.33 4.19 -9.32
N GLN A 92 1.51 4.60 -9.75
CA GLN A 92 2.71 3.74 -9.78
C GLN A 92 3.00 3.10 -8.41
N ALA A 93 2.99 3.90 -7.34
CA ALA A 93 3.28 3.39 -5.99
C ALA A 93 2.27 2.33 -5.53
N ALA A 94 0.99 2.52 -5.84
CA ALA A 94 -0.07 1.57 -5.52
C ALA A 94 0.11 0.25 -6.30
N SER A 95 0.42 0.35 -7.59
CA SER A 95 0.67 -0.81 -8.45
C SER A 95 1.89 -1.62 -8.00
N ILE A 96 3.01 -0.94 -7.73
CA ILE A 96 4.22 -1.60 -7.19
C ILE A 96 3.91 -2.26 -5.84
N ARG A 97 3.16 -1.60 -4.96
CA ARG A 97 2.78 -2.19 -3.68
C ARG A 97 1.91 -3.42 -3.84
N PHE A 98 0.94 -3.39 -4.75
CA PHE A 98 0.09 -4.54 -5.05
C PHE A 98 0.89 -5.71 -5.63
N LYS A 99 1.75 -5.43 -6.62
CA LYS A 99 2.70 -6.41 -7.16
C LYS A 99 3.53 -7.08 -6.06
N ASN A 100 4.16 -6.28 -5.20
CA ASN A 100 4.97 -6.80 -4.11
C ASN A 100 4.16 -7.65 -3.12
N ALA A 101 2.92 -7.25 -2.82
CA ALA A 101 2.02 -8.02 -1.98
C ALA A 101 1.67 -9.38 -2.58
N LEU A 102 1.43 -9.47 -3.89
CA LEU A 102 1.22 -10.75 -4.59
C LEU A 102 2.47 -11.63 -4.52
N GLN A 103 3.65 -11.06 -4.77
CA GLN A 103 4.91 -11.80 -4.70
C GLN A 103 5.24 -12.30 -3.29
N GLU A 104 5.03 -11.46 -2.28
CA GLU A 104 5.36 -11.79 -0.90
C GLU A 104 4.36 -12.75 -0.25
N ASN A 105 3.06 -12.56 -0.49
CA ASN A 105 2.00 -13.28 0.22
C ASN A 105 1.45 -14.46 -0.59
N ALA A 106 1.16 -14.25 -1.87
CA ALA A 106 0.64 -15.29 -2.75
C ALA A 106 1.72 -16.13 -3.43
N LYS A 107 3.00 -15.73 -3.31
CA LYS A 107 4.15 -16.41 -3.95
C LYS A 107 4.02 -16.53 -5.47
N MET A 108 3.33 -15.60 -6.09
CA MET A 108 3.14 -15.55 -7.54
C MET A 108 3.92 -14.40 -8.16
N HIS A 109 4.46 -14.61 -9.34
CA HIS A 109 5.05 -13.51 -10.09
C HIS A 109 3.97 -12.55 -10.56
N ALA A 110 4.30 -11.25 -10.56
CA ALA A 110 3.45 -10.21 -11.11
C ALA A 110 4.33 -9.14 -11.78
N ILE A 111 3.83 -8.54 -12.85
CA ILE A 111 4.49 -7.47 -13.59
C ILE A 111 3.67 -6.19 -13.39
N SER A 112 4.36 -5.07 -13.26
CA SER A 112 3.72 -3.75 -13.11
C SER A 112 4.32 -2.81 -14.13
N GLU A 113 3.50 -2.16 -14.95
CA GLU A 113 3.92 -1.34 -16.07
C GLU A 113 3.01 -0.12 -16.24
N ASP A 114 3.60 0.99 -16.69
CA ASP A 114 2.82 2.17 -17.07
C ASP A 114 1.95 1.85 -18.29
N ILE A 115 0.68 2.21 -18.22
CA ILE A 115 -0.27 1.89 -19.29
C ILE A 115 0.07 2.59 -20.62
N ILE A 116 0.69 3.77 -20.56
CA ILE A 116 1.09 4.50 -21.76
C ILE A 116 2.23 3.76 -22.46
N GLU A 117 3.24 3.33 -21.70
CA GLU A 117 4.34 2.54 -22.25
C GLU A 117 3.84 1.18 -22.76
N ALA A 118 2.95 0.52 -22.02
CA ALA A 118 2.36 -0.75 -22.45
C ALA A 118 1.61 -0.61 -23.78
N CYS A 119 0.81 0.43 -23.95
CA CYS A 119 0.09 0.70 -25.20
C CYS A 119 1.00 1.07 -26.36
N HIS A 120 2.21 1.57 -26.08
CA HIS A 120 3.16 1.94 -27.12
C HIS A 120 4.08 0.79 -27.53
N ASN A 121 4.54 0.00 -26.59
CA ASN A 121 5.58 -1.00 -26.81
C ASN A 121 5.14 -2.44 -26.53
N GLY A 122 4.04 -2.67 -25.85
CA GLY A 122 3.66 -3.98 -25.30
C GLY A 122 2.43 -4.63 -25.92
N ILE A 123 1.70 -3.94 -26.79
CA ILE A 123 0.46 -4.41 -27.42
C ILE A 123 0.62 -4.39 -28.93
#